data_eda29b400263ef830900d80725cef366
#
_entry.id   eda29b400263ef830900d80725cef366
#
_cell.length_a   1.000
_cell.length_b   1.000
_cell.length_c   1.000
_cell.angle_alpha   90.00
_cell.angle_beta   90.00
_cell.angle_gamma   90.00
#
_symmetry.space_group_name_H-M   'P 1'
#
loop_
_entity.id
_entity.type
_entity.pdbx_description
1 polymer ?
#
loop_
_entity_poly.entity_id
_entity_poly.type
_entity_poly.pdbx_seq_one_letter_code
_entity_poly.pdbx_strand_id
1 'polypeptide(L)'
;METETPSTQSRAWMPLVIRLITGGLLLYSGWLKLGDLNNFANTLDTMQLPVLSTNPALLVLFAESFPWFELGLGALLLSGLAARPAALVAGALFLAFTLLLTMLHLQGFKGECGCLGPLLSSRIGWLHVGLDALVAGACFRIVFETAQKLKRTPNLKQ
;
A
#
# COMPACT_ATOMS: atom_id res chain seq x y z
N MET A 1 40.02 -17.90 10.63
CA MET A 1 39.63 -16.49 10.51
C MET A 1 38.67 -16.40 9.33
N GLU A 2 37.39 -16.82 9.56
CA GLU A 2 36.36 -16.80 8.52
C GLU A 2 35.84 -15.38 8.41
N THR A 3 36.02 -14.77 7.27
CA THR A 3 35.46 -13.47 6.91
C THR A 3 33.96 -13.66 6.74
N GLU A 4 33.19 -13.29 7.76
CA GLU A 4 31.74 -13.17 7.66
C GLU A 4 31.43 -12.10 6.60
N THR A 5 30.84 -12.55 5.48
CA THR A 5 30.40 -11.69 4.40
C THR A 5 29.22 -10.83 4.86
N PRO A 6 29.25 -9.51 4.69
CA PRO A 6 28.22 -8.58 5.18
C PRO A 6 26.84 -8.72 4.51
N SER A 7 26.64 -9.71 3.67
CA SER A 7 25.42 -9.93 2.88
C SER A 7 24.27 -10.59 3.63
N THR A 8 24.52 -11.26 4.76
CA THR A 8 23.46 -12.04 5.46
C THR A 8 22.69 -11.16 6.44
N GLN A 9 23.35 -10.20 7.06
CA GLN A 9 22.74 -9.32 8.06
C GLN A 9 21.81 -8.27 7.40
N SER A 10 22.20 -7.71 6.25
CA SER A 10 21.38 -6.73 5.51
C SER A 10 20.06 -7.35 4.98
N ARG A 11 20.02 -8.64 4.66
CA ARG A 11 18.82 -9.34 4.23
C ARG A 11 17.75 -9.53 5.31
N ALA A 12 18.14 -9.52 6.59
CA ALA A 12 17.20 -9.71 7.70
C ALA A 12 16.43 -8.41 8.03
N TRP A 13 17.03 -7.24 7.85
CA TRP A 13 16.42 -5.94 8.16
C TRP A 13 15.50 -5.41 7.07
N MET A 14 15.73 -5.80 5.81
CA MET A 14 14.97 -5.30 4.67
C MET A 14 13.46 -5.54 4.80
N PRO A 15 12.95 -6.75 5.13
CA PRO A 15 11.51 -6.96 5.29
C PRO A 15 10.92 -6.16 6.46
N LEU A 16 11.70 -5.92 7.53
CA LEU A 16 11.26 -5.08 8.64
C LEU A 16 11.09 -3.62 8.20
N VAL A 17 12.09 -3.07 7.51
CA VAL A 17 12.07 -1.68 7.03
C VAL A 17 10.89 -1.47 6.06
N ILE A 18 10.69 -2.38 5.10
CA ILE A 18 9.57 -2.30 4.16
C ILE A 18 8.24 -2.31 4.92
N ARG A 19 8.06 -3.18 5.92
CA ARG A 19 6.85 -3.25 6.74
C ARG A 19 6.61 -1.97 7.52
N LEU A 20 7.65 -1.39 8.13
CA LEU A 20 7.56 -0.14 8.88
C LEU A 20 7.16 1.02 7.96
N ILE A 21 7.79 1.14 6.81
CA ILE A 21 7.47 2.20 5.84
C ILE A 21 6.05 2.01 5.29
N THR A 22 5.71 0.83 4.75
CA THR A 22 4.40 0.59 4.16
C THR A 22 3.28 0.67 5.18
N GLY A 23 3.48 0.07 6.37
CA GLY A 23 2.50 0.14 7.46
C GLY A 23 2.30 1.56 7.98
N GLY A 24 3.39 2.34 8.12
CA GLY A 24 3.34 3.75 8.50
C GLY A 24 2.61 4.60 7.47
N LEU A 25 2.87 4.39 6.17
CA LEU A 25 2.18 5.08 5.08
C LEU A 25 0.66 4.79 5.09
N LEU A 26 0.27 3.52 5.28
CA LEU A 26 -1.15 3.13 5.35
C LEU A 26 -1.84 3.74 6.57
N LEU A 27 -1.20 3.73 7.75
CA LEU A 27 -1.77 4.37 8.94
C LEU A 27 -1.92 5.87 8.74
N TYR A 28 -0.92 6.54 8.20
CA TYR A 28 -0.95 7.97 7.94
C TYR A 28 -2.03 8.34 6.91
N SER A 29 -2.10 7.60 5.81
CA SER A 29 -3.11 7.79 4.75
C SER A 29 -4.54 7.60 5.29
N GLY A 30 -4.78 6.49 6.01
CA GLY A 30 -6.08 6.21 6.63
C GLY A 30 -6.50 7.26 7.65
N TRP A 31 -5.56 7.71 8.48
CA TRP A 31 -5.81 8.78 9.46
C TRP A 31 -6.23 10.10 8.81
N LEU A 32 -5.53 10.51 7.75
CA LEU A 32 -5.86 11.75 7.02
C LEU A 32 -7.25 11.69 6.40
N LYS A 33 -7.60 10.55 5.78
CA LYS A 33 -8.93 10.35 5.17
C LYS A 33 -10.04 10.36 6.21
N LEU A 34 -9.81 9.82 7.40
CA LEU A 34 -10.78 9.90 8.52
C LEU A 34 -10.95 11.34 9.02
N GLY A 35 -9.90 12.16 8.96
CA GLY A 35 -9.95 13.56 9.36
C GLY A 35 -10.83 14.42 8.44
N ASP A 36 -10.97 14.04 7.16
CA ASP A 36 -11.80 14.76 6.17
C ASP A 36 -12.44 13.80 5.17
N LEU A 37 -13.43 13.04 5.64
CA LEU A 37 -14.19 12.09 4.83
C LEU A 37 -14.91 12.74 3.65
N ASN A 38 -15.39 13.98 3.83
CA ASN A 38 -16.10 14.69 2.77
C ASN A 38 -15.16 15.00 1.60
N ASN A 39 -13.96 15.47 1.90
CA ASN A 39 -12.95 15.73 0.86
C ASN A 39 -12.52 14.44 0.17
N PHE A 40 -12.38 13.35 0.91
CA PHE A 40 -12.06 12.05 0.33
C PHE A 40 -13.19 11.53 -0.58
N ALA A 41 -14.45 11.63 -0.15
CA ALA A 41 -15.61 11.27 -0.97
C ALA A 41 -15.69 12.12 -2.25
N ASN A 42 -15.49 13.43 -2.14
CA ASN A 42 -15.44 14.34 -3.30
C ASN A 42 -14.31 13.97 -4.26
N THR A 43 -13.14 13.60 -3.74
CA THR A 43 -12.01 13.14 -4.56
C THR A 43 -12.37 11.87 -5.35
N LEU A 44 -13.02 10.90 -4.71
CA LEU A 44 -13.50 9.68 -5.37
C LEU A 44 -14.55 9.98 -6.45
N ASP A 45 -15.46 10.91 -6.19
CA ASP A 45 -16.48 11.32 -7.16
C ASP A 45 -15.87 12.00 -8.39
N THR A 46 -14.88 12.88 -8.17
CA THR A 46 -14.16 13.55 -9.28
C THR A 46 -13.35 12.60 -10.15
N MET A 47 -12.91 11.47 -9.61
CA MET A 47 -12.22 10.41 -10.37
C MET A 47 -13.14 9.65 -11.32
N GLN A 48 -14.46 9.83 -11.20
CA GLN A 48 -15.51 9.23 -12.04
C GLN A 48 -15.30 7.73 -12.31
N LEU A 49 -14.98 6.98 -11.22
CA LEU A 49 -14.80 5.54 -11.32
C LEU A 49 -16.12 4.87 -11.73
N PRO A 50 -16.15 4.07 -12.81
CA PRO A 50 -17.40 3.58 -13.41
C PRO A 50 -18.36 2.90 -12.43
N VAL A 51 -17.82 2.19 -11.43
CA VAL A 51 -18.63 1.47 -10.43
C VAL A 51 -19.15 2.40 -9.33
N LEU A 52 -18.34 3.38 -8.90
CA LEU A 52 -18.69 4.31 -7.81
C LEU A 52 -19.55 5.47 -8.30
N SER A 53 -19.31 5.98 -9.52
CA SER A 53 -20.08 7.09 -10.08
C SER A 53 -21.52 6.74 -10.43
N THR A 54 -21.82 5.45 -10.70
CA THR A 54 -23.19 4.98 -10.99
C THR A 54 -24.03 4.76 -9.74
N ASN A 55 -23.43 4.65 -8.55
CA ASN A 55 -24.14 4.37 -7.32
C ASN A 55 -23.60 5.21 -6.15
N PRO A 56 -24.27 6.35 -5.82
CA PRO A 56 -23.84 7.23 -4.73
C PRO A 56 -23.75 6.55 -3.36
N ALA A 57 -24.61 5.55 -3.09
CA ALA A 57 -24.58 4.81 -1.84
C ALA A 57 -23.31 3.96 -1.71
N LEU A 58 -22.84 3.36 -2.82
CA LEU A 58 -21.56 2.64 -2.83
C LEU A 58 -20.37 3.59 -2.64
N LEU A 59 -20.42 4.78 -3.21
CA LEU A 59 -19.38 5.79 -3.04
C LEU A 59 -19.22 6.19 -1.57
N VAL A 60 -20.33 6.51 -0.90
CA VAL A 60 -20.33 6.86 0.53
C VAL A 60 -19.83 5.68 1.37
N LEU A 61 -20.36 4.48 1.15
CA LEU A 61 -19.93 3.29 1.89
C LEU A 61 -18.44 3.01 1.72
N PHE A 62 -17.91 3.18 0.50
CA PHE A 62 -16.49 3.01 0.22
C PHE A 62 -15.67 4.11 0.90
N ALA A 63 -16.09 5.37 0.83
CA ALA A 63 -15.40 6.50 1.46
C ALA A 63 -15.31 6.34 2.98
N GLU A 64 -16.36 5.82 3.62
CA GLU A 64 -16.39 5.60 5.07
C GLU A 64 -15.59 4.37 5.51
N SER A 65 -15.67 3.25 4.77
CA SER A 65 -15.05 1.98 5.17
C SER A 65 -13.57 1.87 4.81
N PHE A 66 -13.17 2.47 3.69
CA PHE A 66 -11.83 2.32 3.14
C PHE A 66 -10.70 2.82 4.07
N PRO A 67 -10.83 3.98 4.75
CA PRO A 67 -9.80 4.43 5.70
C PRO A 67 -9.60 3.46 6.87
N TRP A 68 -10.65 2.86 7.38
CA TRP A 68 -10.58 1.84 8.44
C TRP A 68 -9.84 0.58 7.97
N PHE A 69 -10.08 0.19 6.72
CA PHE A 69 -9.34 -0.91 6.10
C PHE A 69 -7.84 -0.59 5.98
N GLU A 70 -7.47 0.62 5.57
CA GLU A 70 -6.06 1.07 5.51
C GLU A 70 -5.41 1.05 6.91
N LEU A 71 -6.10 1.55 7.94
CA LEU A 71 -5.60 1.54 9.33
C LEU A 71 -5.41 0.09 9.84
N GLY A 72 -6.39 -0.78 9.63
CA GLY A 72 -6.30 -2.18 10.03
C GLY A 72 -5.15 -2.91 9.33
N LEU A 73 -4.98 -2.69 8.03
CA LEU A 73 -3.92 -3.27 7.24
C LEU A 73 -2.54 -2.76 7.67
N GLY A 74 -2.42 -1.46 7.91
CA GLY A 74 -1.20 -0.83 8.43
C GLY A 74 -0.81 -1.38 9.80
N ALA A 75 -1.77 -1.50 10.72
CA ALA A 75 -1.55 -2.09 12.05
C ALA A 75 -1.12 -3.57 11.96
N LEU A 76 -1.73 -4.37 11.08
CA LEU A 76 -1.33 -5.76 10.84
C LEU A 76 0.10 -5.87 10.30
N LEU A 77 0.50 -4.98 9.39
CA LEU A 77 1.87 -4.94 8.89
C LEU A 77 2.87 -4.60 10.00
N LEU A 78 2.57 -3.59 10.82
CA LEU A 78 3.46 -3.15 11.90
C LEU A 78 3.58 -4.20 13.00
N SER A 79 2.46 -4.80 13.45
CA SER A 79 2.46 -5.85 14.47
C SER A 79 3.20 -7.10 14.04
N GLY A 80 3.21 -7.40 12.75
CA GLY A 80 3.85 -8.59 12.20
C GLY A 80 3.10 -9.91 12.41
N LEU A 81 1.96 -9.88 13.10
CA LEU A 81 1.15 -11.07 13.39
C LEU A 81 0.72 -11.82 12.12
N ALA A 82 0.38 -11.07 11.08
CA ALA A 82 -0.02 -11.60 9.78
C ALA A 82 0.77 -10.94 8.63
N ALA A 83 2.09 -10.78 8.81
CA ALA A 83 2.93 -9.99 7.91
C ALA A 83 2.84 -10.44 6.44
N ARG A 84 2.76 -11.76 6.19
CA ARG A 84 2.70 -12.30 4.82
C ARG A 84 1.38 -12.00 4.11
N PRO A 85 0.20 -12.38 4.65
CA PRO A 85 -1.07 -12.03 4.02
C PRO A 85 -1.30 -10.51 4.00
N ALA A 86 -0.92 -9.77 5.04
CA ALA A 86 -1.02 -8.32 5.07
C ALA A 86 -0.14 -7.67 3.99
N ALA A 87 1.09 -8.14 3.78
CA ALA A 87 1.96 -7.64 2.70
C ALA A 87 1.41 -7.97 1.32
N LEU A 88 0.76 -9.12 1.14
CA LEU A 88 0.11 -9.48 -0.12
C LEU A 88 -1.05 -8.54 -0.43
N VAL A 89 -1.93 -8.29 0.56
CA VAL A 89 -3.07 -7.38 0.42
C VAL A 89 -2.61 -5.94 0.19
N ALA A 90 -1.59 -5.48 0.95
CA ALA A 90 -1.01 -4.15 0.75
C ALA A 90 -0.38 -4.01 -0.65
N GLY A 91 0.37 -5.02 -1.10
CA GLY A 91 0.95 -5.04 -2.44
C GLY A 91 -0.12 -4.97 -3.54
N ALA A 92 -1.21 -5.72 -3.40
CA ALA A 92 -2.34 -5.69 -4.33
C ALA A 92 -3.04 -4.32 -4.31
N LEU A 93 -3.20 -3.70 -3.12
CA LEU A 93 -3.79 -2.38 -2.96
C LEU A 93 -2.95 -1.30 -3.67
N PHE A 94 -1.64 -1.25 -3.41
CA PHE A 94 -0.75 -0.29 -4.06
C PHE A 94 -0.64 -0.53 -5.57
N LEU A 95 -0.70 -1.78 -6.03
CA LEU A 95 -0.76 -2.09 -7.45
C LEU A 95 -2.05 -1.56 -8.08
N ALA A 96 -3.20 -1.74 -7.43
CA ALA A 96 -4.48 -1.19 -7.89
C ALA A 96 -4.42 0.35 -7.97
N PHE A 97 -3.84 1.02 -6.98
CA PHE A 97 -3.61 2.47 -7.03
C PHE A 97 -2.66 2.87 -8.16
N THR A 98 -1.55 2.14 -8.36
CA THR A 98 -0.63 2.39 -9.48
C THR A 98 -1.35 2.34 -10.81
N LEU A 99 -2.19 1.33 -11.04
CA LEU A 99 -2.97 1.18 -12.27
C LEU A 99 -4.00 2.31 -12.42
N LEU A 100 -4.72 2.63 -11.35
CA LEU A 100 -5.70 3.70 -11.33
C LEU A 100 -5.05 5.06 -11.65
N LEU A 101 -3.97 5.41 -10.95
CA LEU A 101 -3.26 6.67 -11.16
C LEU A 101 -2.66 6.77 -12.57
N THR A 102 -2.14 5.65 -13.10
CA THR A 102 -1.65 5.60 -14.47
C THR A 102 -2.78 5.88 -15.46
N MET A 103 -3.94 5.25 -15.26
CA MET A 103 -5.12 5.45 -16.12
C MET A 103 -5.61 6.90 -16.08
N LEU A 104 -5.75 7.48 -14.89
CA LEU A 104 -6.16 8.87 -14.69
C LEU A 104 -5.16 9.85 -15.31
N HIS A 105 -3.86 9.60 -15.14
CA HIS A 105 -2.81 10.42 -15.72
C HIS A 105 -2.83 10.41 -17.27
N LEU A 106 -3.03 9.24 -17.87
CA LEU A 106 -3.16 9.10 -19.34
C LEU A 106 -4.41 9.79 -19.88
N GLN A 107 -5.49 9.86 -19.10
CA GLN A 107 -6.71 10.59 -19.44
C GLN A 107 -6.57 12.11 -19.26
N GLY A 108 -5.41 12.60 -18.81
CA GLY A 108 -5.15 14.02 -18.59
C GLY A 108 -5.80 14.59 -17.33
N PHE A 109 -6.18 13.76 -16.39
CA PHE A 109 -6.76 14.18 -15.11
C PHE A 109 -5.76 15.02 -14.32
N LYS A 110 -6.16 16.25 -13.95
CA LYS A 110 -5.30 17.24 -13.26
C LYS A 110 -5.67 17.42 -11.77
N GLY A 111 -6.46 16.51 -11.22
CA GLY A 111 -6.85 16.54 -9.81
C GLY A 111 -5.70 16.15 -8.87
N GLU A 112 -5.89 16.43 -7.59
CA GLU A 112 -4.99 15.99 -6.52
C GLU A 112 -5.31 14.54 -6.15
N CYS A 113 -4.28 13.72 -5.94
CA CYS A 113 -4.47 12.30 -5.63
C CYS A 113 -5.11 12.08 -4.25
N GLY A 114 -4.89 12.99 -3.29
CA GLY A 114 -5.37 12.84 -1.91
C GLY A 114 -4.86 11.59 -1.16
N CYS A 115 -4.10 10.71 -1.82
CA CYS A 115 -3.67 9.43 -1.26
C CYS A 115 -2.68 9.60 -0.10
N LEU A 116 -1.81 10.61 -0.15
CA LEU A 116 -0.82 10.94 0.87
C LEU A 116 -1.07 12.32 1.50
N GLY A 117 -2.25 12.90 1.28
CA GLY A 117 -2.65 14.18 1.85
C GLY A 117 -1.68 15.32 1.52
N PRO A 118 -1.50 16.29 2.45
CA PRO A 118 -0.69 17.49 2.19
C PRO A 118 0.81 17.23 2.01
N LEU A 119 1.32 16.04 2.34
CA LEU A 119 2.75 15.71 2.13
C LEU A 119 3.12 15.61 0.64
N LEU A 120 2.17 15.26 -0.21
CA LEU A 120 2.34 15.21 -1.66
C LEU A 120 1.13 15.86 -2.34
N SER A 121 0.77 17.08 -1.95
CA SER A 121 -0.27 17.90 -2.57
C SER A 121 0.14 18.39 -3.98
N SER A 122 0.87 17.58 -4.72
CA SER A 122 1.19 17.80 -6.11
C SER A 122 0.19 17.09 -7.02
N ARG A 123 -0.02 17.65 -8.20
CA ARG A 123 -0.84 17.03 -9.25
C ARG A 123 -0.41 15.59 -9.49
N ILE A 124 -1.38 14.71 -9.77
CA ILE A 124 -1.11 13.34 -10.17
C ILE A 124 -0.06 13.34 -11.28
N GLY A 125 1.07 12.69 -11.03
CA GLY A 125 2.19 12.63 -11.95
C GLY A 125 2.94 11.31 -11.84
N TRP A 126 3.89 11.10 -12.74
CA TRP A 126 4.71 9.89 -12.81
C TRP A 126 5.45 9.58 -11.50
N LEU A 127 5.70 10.59 -10.65
CA LEU A 127 6.33 10.40 -9.34
C LEU A 127 5.44 9.56 -8.42
N HIS A 128 4.13 9.86 -8.36
CA HIS A 128 3.17 9.11 -7.52
C HIS A 128 3.01 7.67 -8.02
N VAL A 129 2.85 7.51 -9.34
CA VAL A 129 2.79 6.19 -9.98
C VAL A 129 4.05 5.37 -9.68
N GLY A 130 5.22 6.01 -9.75
CA GLY A 130 6.50 5.36 -9.47
C GLY A 130 6.66 4.94 -8.00
N LEU A 131 6.24 5.80 -7.06
CA LEU A 131 6.29 5.50 -5.63
C LEU A 131 5.35 4.34 -5.26
N ASP A 132 4.11 4.36 -5.73
CA ASP A 132 3.14 3.30 -5.47
C ASP A 132 3.60 1.96 -6.07
N ALA A 133 4.12 1.98 -7.30
CA ALA A 133 4.68 0.79 -7.94
C ALA A 133 5.89 0.22 -7.16
N LEU A 134 6.75 1.10 -6.63
CA LEU A 134 7.91 0.69 -5.83
C LEU A 134 7.47 0.04 -4.52
N VAL A 135 6.48 0.64 -3.82
CA VAL A 135 5.90 0.08 -2.58
C VAL A 135 5.22 -1.26 -2.86
N ALA A 136 4.44 -1.37 -3.94
CA ALA A 136 3.83 -2.63 -4.35
C ALA A 136 4.88 -3.72 -4.59
N GLY A 137 5.93 -3.42 -5.35
CA GLY A 137 7.04 -4.35 -5.61
C GLY A 137 7.77 -4.77 -4.33
N ALA A 138 8.00 -3.85 -3.41
CA ALA A 138 8.61 -4.13 -2.12
C ALA A 138 7.73 -5.07 -1.26
N CYS A 139 6.41 -4.88 -1.25
CA CYS A 139 5.47 -5.77 -0.56
C CYS A 139 5.49 -7.19 -1.14
N PHE A 140 5.45 -7.34 -2.46
CA PHE A 140 5.53 -8.66 -3.11
C PHE A 140 6.87 -9.35 -2.82
N ARG A 141 7.95 -8.61 -2.72
CA ARG A 141 9.25 -9.17 -2.33
C ARG A 141 9.21 -9.82 -0.94
N ILE A 142 8.57 -9.19 0.05
CA ILE A 142 8.38 -9.81 1.38
C ILE A 142 7.66 -11.15 1.27
N VAL A 143 6.60 -11.22 0.44
CA VAL A 143 5.82 -12.44 0.25
C VAL A 143 6.70 -13.55 -0.34
N PHE A 144 7.50 -13.25 -1.37
CA PHE A 144 8.39 -14.21 -2.00
C PHE A 144 9.51 -14.70 -1.08
N GLU A 145 10.18 -13.81 -0.37
CA GLU A 145 11.26 -14.18 0.57
C GLU A 145 10.74 -15.07 1.71
N THR A 146 9.56 -14.76 2.25
CA THR A 146 8.93 -15.58 3.30
C THR A 146 8.51 -16.94 2.77
N ALA A 147 8.01 -17.01 1.53
CA ALA A 147 7.65 -18.29 0.88
C ALA A 147 8.87 -19.19 0.68
N GLN A 148 10.02 -18.62 0.29
CA GLN A 148 11.26 -19.38 0.13
C GLN A 148 11.81 -19.91 1.48
N LYS A 149 11.71 -19.13 2.54
CA LYS A 149 12.12 -19.61 3.90
C LYS A 149 11.30 -20.81 4.34
N LEU A 150 9.98 -20.80 4.13
CA LEU A 150 9.10 -21.92 4.47
C LEU A 150 9.41 -23.19 3.67
N LYS A 151 9.84 -23.07 2.41
CA LYS A 151 10.23 -24.21 1.59
C LYS A 151 11.59 -24.81 1.99
N ARG A 152 12.46 -24.03 2.64
CA ARG A 152 13.79 -24.49 3.09
C ARG A 152 13.77 -25.18 4.45
N THR A 153 12.69 -25.08 5.22
CA THR A 153 12.53 -25.70 6.55
C THR A 153 11.68 -26.97 6.63
N PRO A 154 11.42 -27.76 5.57
CA PRO A 154 10.64 -29.00 5.73
C PRO A 154 11.40 -30.16 6.38
N ASN A 155 12.73 -30.12 6.60
CA ASN A 155 13.54 -31.27 6.99
C ASN A 155 14.06 -31.29 8.43
N LEU A 156 13.48 -30.51 9.34
CA LEU A 156 13.93 -30.53 10.77
C LEU A 156 12.91 -31.19 11.74
N LYS A 157 11.94 -31.94 11.21
CA LYS A 157 11.03 -32.78 12.03
C LYS A 157 11.02 -34.22 11.50
N GLN A 158 12.15 -34.91 11.62
CA GLN A 158 12.24 -36.39 11.74
C GLN A 158 13.20 -36.74 12.84
#